data_420444c0ed4f3fcd642c71746a7fc657
#
_entry.id   420444c0ed4f3fcd642c71746a7fc657
#
_cell.length_a   1.000
_cell.length_b   1.000
_cell.length_c   1.000
_cell.angle_alpha   90.00
_cell.angle_beta   90.00
_cell.angle_gamma   90.00
#
_symmetry.space_group_name_H-M   'P 1'
#
loop_
_entity.id
_entity.type
_entity.pdbx_description
1 polymer ?
#
loop_
_entity_poly.entity_id
_entity_poly.type
_entity_poly.pdbx_seq_one_letter_code
_entity_poly.pdbx_strand_id
1 'polypeptide(L)'
;MVQPTRRRLLAATAGIAAGLAGCSTGRRESPEPVERETPTGDRSSVYTEVYEATINSVTFVRGTAGSGSGFVHDGYVVTNQHVVGDVETMDVRFEDGTWREAGVVATDVYADLAVLSTDAPGDAAPLQFVETIPPVGTEVVAIGSPFGLESSVSTGIISGKDRALRSPSGFSIPNTVQTDAGLDPGNSGGPLLTLDGAVTGISVAGAGTSVGFAVSPLLARRVLPELIETGSYEHPFLGISLRPGGPAIAGANDLEDARGVIVVEVLEAGPDDQTLRGSDDETTVDGRVVPVGGDVIVELAGNEIRSDADLGTTLALELSPGDRAAATVIRDGERREITVPIGVRPAPGE
;
A
#
# COMPACT_ATOMS: atom_id res chain seq x y z
N MET A 1 44.59 -24.15 -13.27
CA MET A 1 46.00 -23.83 -13.08
C MET A 1 46.11 -22.41 -12.54
N VAL A 2 46.52 -22.33 -11.35
CA VAL A 2 47.42 -21.50 -10.53
C VAL A 2 46.75 -20.29 -9.86
N GLN A 3 46.45 -20.49 -8.57
CA GLN A 3 46.50 -19.42 -7.53
C GLN A 3 47.95 -18.97 -7.31
N PRO A 4 48.17 -17.78 -6.81
CA PRO A 4 49.01 -17.62 -5.61
C PRO A 4 48.42 -16.71 -4.53
N THR A 5 48.24 -17.22 -3.35
CA THR A 5 49.03 -17.18 -2.11
C THR A 5 49.38 -15.80 -1.55
N ARG A 6 48.85 -15.64 -0.33
CA ARG A 6 49.28 -14.67 0.72
C ARG A 6 50.78 -14.67 0.93
N ARG A 7 51.39 -13.51 1.18
CA ARG A 7 52.34 -13.27 2.31
C ARG A 7 53.07 -11.94 2.19
N ARG A 8 53.11 -11.24 3.34
CA ARG A 8 54.18 -10.43 3.92
C ARG A 8 54.53 -9.09 3.28
N LEU A 9 54.42 -8.02 4.09
CA LEU A 9 55.65 -7.33 4.52
C LEU A 9 55.40 -6.53 5.79
N LEU A 10 56.27 -6.86 6.76
CA LEU A 10 56.46 -6.19 8.03
C LEU A 10 57.47 -5.03 7.83
N ALA A 11 57.33 -4.00 8.67
CA ALA A 11 58.34 -3.18 9.29
C ALA A 11 59.19 -2.23 8.46
N ALA A 12 59.12 -0.95 8.81
CA ALA A 12 60.29 -0.08 8.96
C ALA A 12 60.01 0.95 10.07
N THR A 13 60.69 0.76 11.20
CA THR A 13 60.94 1.71 12.29
C THR A 13 62.15 2.55 11.99
N ALA A 14 62.10 3.83 12.32
CA ALA A 14 63.18 4.75 12.75
C ALA A 14 62.59 6.17 12.67
N GLY A 15 62.43 6.98 13.70
CA GLY A 15 63.34 7.30 14.77
C GLY A 15 63.99 8.64 14.47
N ILE A 16 63.47 9.78 15.00
CA ILE A 16 64.23 10.98 15.29
C ILE A 16 63.64 11.62 16.53
N ALA A 17 64.44 11.75 17.56
CA ALA A 17 64.19 12.41 18.82
C ALA A 17 64.68 13.86 18.81
N ALA A 18 64.17 14.59 19.76
CA ALA A 18 64.72 15.76 20.44
C ALA A 18 64.30 17.15 19.98
N GLY A 19 63.65 17.82 20.88
CA GLY A 19 63.42 19.27 20.94
C GLY A 19 62.80 19.59 22.30
N LEU A 20 63.59 19.91 23.26
CA LEU A 20 63.24 20.24 24.64
C LEU A 20 62.61 21.62 24.79
N ALA A 21 61.82 21.72 25.83
CA ALA A 21 61.58 22.85 26.73
C ALA A 21 60.41 23.77 26.50
N GLY A 22 59.52 23.75 27.48
CA GLY A 22 58.46 24.71 27.68
C GLY A 22 57.50 24.25 28.78
N CYS A 23 57.93 24.16 30.02
CA CYS A 23 57.05 23.98 31.18
C CYS A 23 56.15 25.22 31.36
N SER A 24 54.84 25.02 31.13
CA SER A 24 53.84 25.83 31.81
C SER A 24 52.85 24.88 32.47
N THR A 25 52.94 24.83 33.80
CA THR A 25 52.02 24.12 34.69
C THR A 25 50.67 24.85 34.71
N GLY A 26 49.91 24.71 33.66
CA GLY A 26 48.48 25.02 33.66
C GLY A 26 47.74 23.80 34.21
N ARG A 27 47.28 23.89 35.44
CA ARG A 27 46.35 22.92 36.04
C ARG A 27 45.08 22.91 35.16
N ARG A 28 44.93 21.90 34.32
CA ARG A 28 43.65 21.60 33.68
C ARG A 28 42.71 21.16 34.78
N GLU A 29 41.79 22.05 35.15
CA GLU A 29 40.59 21.62 35.83
C GLU A 29 39.89 20.63 34.93
N SER A 30 39.69 19.42 35.44
CA SER A 30 38.82 18.43 34.81
C SER A 30 37.42 19.05 34.74
N PRO A 31 36.72 19.04 33.60
CA PRO A 31 35.35 19.48 33.59
C PRO A 31 34.56 18.64 34.60
N GLU A 32 33.83 19.30 35.46
CA GLU A 32 32.89 18.63 36.36
C GLU A 32 31.98 17.71 35.53
N PRO A 33 31.64 16.53 36.06
CA PRO A 33 30.67 15.67 35.40
C PRO A 33 29.37 16.49 35.24
N VAL A 34 28.95 16.72 34.01
CA VAL A 34 27.60 17.23 33.74
C VAL A 34 26.64 16.17 34.30
N GLU A 35 26.06 16.45 35.46
CA GLU A 35 24.93 15.69 35.97
C GLU A 35 23.87 15.73 34.88
N ARG A 36 23.73 14.66 34.13
CA ARG A 36 22.56 14.45 33.29
C ARG A 36 21.43 14.25 34.28
N GLU A 37 20.60 15.30 34.44
CA GLU A 37 19.30 15.13 35.02
C GLU A 37 18.62 13.99 34.28
N THR A 38 18.45 12.86 34.94
CA THR A 38 17.57 11.79 34.48
C THR A 38 16.18 12.44 34.44
N PRO A 39 15.51 12.48 33.28
CA PRO A 39 14.14 13.01 33.23
C PRO A 39 13.28 12.12 34.09
N THR A 40 12.98 12.54 35.33
CA THR A 40 11.99 11.93 36.18
C THR A 40 10.63 12.49 35.77
N GLY A 41 10.05 11.93 34.74
CA GLY A 41 8.71 12.16 34.27
C GLY A 41 8.44 11.10 33.22
N ASP A 42 7.38 10.36 33.45
CA ASP A 42 6.81 9.44 32.47
C ASP A 42 6.42 10.25 31.23
N ARG A 43 7.39 10.42 30.31
CA ARG A 43 7.17 11.04 29.00
C ARG A 43 6.92 9.90 28.01
N SER A 44 5.74 9.27 28.13
CA SER A 44 5.25 8.50 26.98
C SER A 44 5.20 9.44 25.77
N SER A 45 5.73 9.01 24.65
CA SER A 45 5.55 9.75 23.39
C SER A 45 4.10 9.54 22.93
N VAL A 46 3.57 10.46 22.13
CA VAL A 46 2.25 10.27 21.50
C VAL A 46 2.15 8.91 20.78
N TYR A 47 3.24 8.43 20.23
CA TYR A 47 3.30 7.12 19.58
C TYR A 47 3.15 5.95 20.57
N THR A 48 3.69 6.09 21.79
CA THR A 48 3.51 5.12 22.88
C THR A 48 2.04 5.10 23.29
N GLU A 49 1.39 6.25 23.40
CA GLU A 49 -0.03 6.35 23.77
C GLU A 49 -0.92 5.67 22.71
N VAL A 50 -0.66 5.90 21.40
CA VAL A 50 -1.37 5.21 20.31
C VAL A 50 -1.16 3.70 20.39
N TYR A 51 0.10 3.26 20.58
CA TYR A 51 0.43 1.85 20.70
C TYR A 51 -0.33 1.20 21.85
N GLU A 52 -0.24 1.74 23.06
CA GLU A 52 -0.91 1.21 24.26
C GLU A 52 -2.44 1.18 24.13
N ALA A 53 -3.01 2.18 23.44
CA ALA A 53 -4.45 2.26 23.21
C ALA A 53 -4.98 1.24 22.19
N THR A 54 -4.13 0.76 21.28
CA THR A 54 -4.61 -0.02 20.12
C THR A 54 -4.04 -1.44 20.04
N ILE A 55 -2.96 -1.73 20.76
CA ILE A 55 -2.22 -2.99 20.60
C ILE A 55 -3.05 -4.23 20.90
N ASN A 56 -3.97 -4.18 21.88
CA ASN A 56 -4.85 -5.30 22.20
C ASN A 56 -5.77 -5.70 21.04
N SER A 57 -5.99 -4.78 20.09
CA SER A 57 -6.80 -4.99 18.90
C SER A 57 -6.00 -5.43 17.69
N VAL A 58 -4.66 -5.44 17.78
CA VAL A 58 -3.76 -5.91 16.70
C VAL A 58 -3.42 -7.37 16.92
N THR A 59 -3.37 -8.14 15.85
CA THR A 59 -3.16 -9.59 15.92
C THR A 59 -2.02 -10.02 15.01
N PHE A 60 -1.36 -11.11 15.38
CA PHE A 60 -0.56 -11.91 14.47
C PHE A 60 -1.45 -12.96 13.82
N VAL A 61 -1.38 -13.05 12.49
CA VAL A 61 -2.15 -14.01 11.69
C VAL A 61 -1.19 -14.98 11.03
N ARG A 62 -1.46 -16.30 11.15
CA ARG A 62 -0.61 -17.35 10.59
C ARG A 62 -1.44 -18.47 9.99
N GLY A 63 -1.07 -18.88 8.79
CA GLY A 63 -1.62 -20.04 8.10
C GLY A 63 -0.56 -20.80 7.33
N THR A 64 -0.98 -21.77 6.54
CA THR A 64 -0.08 -22.58 5.69
C THR A 64 0.44 -21.78 4.49
N ALA A 65 -0.30 -20.77 4.03
CA ALA A 65 0.07 -19.92 2.91
C ALA A 65 1.09 -18.84 3.30
N GLY A 66 1.03 -18.33 4.56
CA GLY A 66 1.89 -17.27 5.01
C GLY A 66 1.59 -16.83 6.44
N SER A 67 2.18 -15.70 6.79
CA SER A 67 1.92 -15.01 8.05
C SER A 67 1.95 -13.50 7.87
N GLY A 68 1.23 -12.80 8.73
CA GLY A 68 1.14 -11.35 8.72
C GLY A 68 0.50 -10.84 10.00
N SER A 69 -0.06 -9.66 9.90
CA SER A 69 -0.80 -9.00 10.97
C SER A 69 -2.28 -8.90 10.60
N GLY A 70 -3.08 -8.59 11.58
CA GLY A 70 -4.48 -8.21 11.41
C GLY A 70 -4.90 -7.29 12.54
N PHE A 71 -6.13 -6.85 12.52
CA PHE A 71 -6.70 -6.07 13.61
C PHE A 71 -8.21 -6.28 13.71
N VAL A 72 -8.75 -6.04 14.89
CA VAL A 72 -10.19 -6.18 15.16
C VAL A 72 -10.94 -4.98 14.57
N HIS A 73 -11.95 -5.26 13.74
CA HIS A 73 -12.90 -4.29 13.19
C HIS A 73 -14.28 -4.93 13.09
N ASP A 74 -15.30 -4.26 13.59
CA ASP A 74 -16.71 -4.71 13.58
C ASP A 74 -16.93 -6.17 14.03
N GLY A 75 -16.14 -6.62 15.01
CA GLY A 75 -16.25 -7.98 15.58
C GLY A 75 -15.54 -9.07 14.77
N TYR A 76 -14.82 -8.71 13.73
CA TYR A 76 -14.00 -9.58 12.90
C TYR A 76 -12.52 -9.20 13.00
N VAL A 77 -11.64 -10.07 12.55
CA VAL A 77 -10.24 -9.72 12.28
C VAL A 77 -10.09 -9.44 10.79
N VAL A 78 -9.61 -8.24 10.47
CA VAL A 78 -9.29 -7.81 9.10
C VAL A 78 -7.81 -8.01 8.86
N THR A 79 -7.44 -8.51 7.67
CA THR A 79 -6.06 -8.71 7.21
C THR A 79 -5.99 -8.61 5.68
N ASN A 80 -4.83 -8.87 5.07
CA ASN A 80 -4.71 -8.95 3.61
C ASN A 80 -5.06 -10.35 3.07
N GLN A 81 -5.59 -10.39 1.83
CA GLN A 81 -5.87 -11.63 1.13
C GLN A 81 -4.59 -12.45 0.90
N HIS A 82 -3.49 -11.81 0.49
CA HIS A 82 -2.23 -12.53 0.24
C HIS A 82 -1.62 -13.18 1.50
N VAL A 83 -2.00 -12.75 2.71
CA VAL A 83 -1.63 -13.39 3.99
C VAL A 83 -2.42 -14.67 4.20
N VAL A 84 -3.69 -14.65 3.82
CA VAL A 84 -4.63 -15.78 3.99
C VAL A 84 -4.46 -16.81 2.87
N GLY A 85 -4.37 -16.37 1.62
CA GLY A 85 -4.41 -17.25 0.45
C GLY A 85 -5.78 -17.92 0.31
N ASP A 86 -5.77 -19.22 -0.07
CA ASP A 86 -6.97 -19.99 -0.35
C ASP A 86 -7.33 -20.99 0.78
N VAL A 87 -6.97 -20.66 2.04
CA VAL A 87 -7.26 -21.55 3.18
C VAL A 87 -8.59 -21.20 3.83
N GLU A 88 -9.21 -22.16 4.50
CA GLU A 88 -10.48 -21.98 5.20
C GLU A 88 -10.32 -21.51 6.65
N THR A 89 -9.14 -21.76 7.25
CA THR A 89 -8.86 -21.38 8.66
C THR A 89 -7.46 -20.82 8.82
N MET A 90 -7.30 -19.92 9.79
CA MET A 90 -6.03 -19.32 10.19
C MET A 90 -5.84 -19.42 11.70
N ASP A 91 -4.60 -19.44 12.17
CA ASP A 91 -4.28 -19.21 13.58
C ASP A 91 -4.12 -17.69 13.82
N VAL A 92 -4.84 -17.16 14.78
CA VAL A 92 -4.75 -15.77 15.22
C VAL A 92 -4.21 -15.69 16.65
N ARG A 93 -3.20 -14.85 16.88
CA ARG A 93 -2.68 -14.60 18.22
C ARG A 93 -2.89 -13.14 18.58
N PHE A 94 -3.51 -12.91 19.72
CA PHE A 94 -3.72 -11.60 20.32
C PHE A 94 -2.53 -11.21 21.23
N GLU A 95 -2.52 -9.96 21.69
CA GLU A 95 -1.45 -9.42 22.52
C GLU A 95 -1.31 -10.15 23.87
N ASP A 96 -2.41 -10.67 24.43
CA ASP A 96 -2.41 -11.51 25.64
C ASP A 96 -1.67 -12.86 25.47
N GLY A 97 -1.15 -13.14 24.28
CA GLY A 97 -0.44 -14.37 23.92
C GLY A 97 -1.34 -15.55 23.61
N THR A 98 -2.66 -15.40 23.67
CA THR A 98 -3.59 -16.49 23.35
C THR A 98 -3.71 -16.72 21.86
N TRP A 99 -3.64 -18.01 21.48
CA TRP A 99 -3.88 -18.45 20.11
C TRP A 99 -5.34 -18.88 19.98
N ARG A 100 -5.95 -18.51 18.85
CA ARG A 100 -7.31 -18.88 18.50
C ARG A 100 -7.36 -19.30 17.03
N GLU A 101 -8.16 -20.33 16.74
CA GLU A 101 -8.52 -20.63 15.36
C GLU A 101 -9.53 -19.60 14.88
N ALA A 102 -9.33 -19.11 13.66
CA ALA A 102 -10.22 -18.17 12.99
C ALA A 102 -10.68 -18.74 11.66
N GLY A 103 -11.99 -18.79 11.45
CA GLY A 103 -12.55 -19.14 10.15
C GLY A 103 -12.42 -17.99 9.16
N VAL A 104 -12.05 -18.29 7.93
CA VAL A 104 -12.05 -17.30 6.84
C VAL A 104 -13.51 -17.08 6.42
N VAL A 105 -14.02 -15.87 6.63
CA VAL A 105 -15.37 -15.48 6.22
C VAL A 105 -15.41 -15.20 4.73
N ALA A 106 -14.49 -14.34 4.26
CA ALA A 106 -14.36 -13.99 2.85
C ALA A 106 -12.98 -13.40 2.55
N THR A 107 -12.61 -13.44 1.28
CA THR A 107 -11.41 -12.81 0.75
C THR A 107 -11.72 -12.04 -0.52
N ASP A 108 -10.96 -10.98 -0.77
CA ASP A 108 -11.01 -10.19 -1.99
C ASP A 108 -9.60 -9.95 -2.53
N VAL A 109 -9.30 -10.54 -3.67
CA VAL A 109 -7.96 -10.48 -4.28
C VAL A 109 -7.69 -9.14 -4.96
N TYR A 110 -8.72 -8.41 -5.39
CA TYR A 110 -8.58 -7.14 -6.10
C TYR A 110 -8.33 -5.96 -5.16
N ALA A 111 -8.90 -6.01 -3.95
CA ALA A 111 -8.61 -5.06 -2.89
C ALA A 111 -7.53 -5.56 -1.92
N ASP A 112 -7.09 -6.83 -2.06
CA ASP A 112 -6.15 -7.50 -1.16
C ASP A 112 -6.65 -7.48 0.29
N LEU A 113 -7.93 -7.82 0.50
CA LEU A 113 -8.59 -7.84 1.80
C LEU A 113 -9.07 -9.24 2.18
N ALA A 114 -9.07 -9.53 3.46
CA ALA A 114 -9.64 -10.75 4.02
C ALA A 114 -10.31 -10.46 5.38
N VAL A 115 -11.38 -11.19 5.65
CA VAL A 115 -12.16 -11.12 6.89
C VAL A 115 -12.13 -12.47 7.57
N LEU A 116 -11.74 -12.49 8.84
CA LEU A 116 -11.66 -13.69 9.67
C LEU A 116 -12.62 -13.59 10.85
N SER A 117 -13.30 -14.68 11.15
CA SER A 117 -14.20 -14.80 12.31
C SER A 117 -13.50 -15.54 13.43
N THR A 118 -13.38 -14.92 14.60
CA THR A 118 -12.85 -15.53 15.83
C THR A 118 -13.38 -14.79 17.05
N ASP A 119 -13.34 -15.46 18.22
CA ASP A 119 -13.71 -14.82 19.49
C ASP A 119 -12.56 -13.91 19.95
N ALA A 120 -12.68 -12.60 19.74
CA ALA A 120 -11.71 -11.63 20.22
C ALA A 120 -11.75 -11.51 21.76
N PRO A 121 -10.59 -11.22 22.45
CA PRO A 121 -10.59 -10.87 23.86
C PRO A 121 -11.46 -9.64 24.14
N GLY A 122 -12.02 -9.55 25.35
CA GLY A 122 -12.95 -8.47 25.71
C GLY A 122 -12.32 -7.06 25.78
N ASP A 123 -11.00 -6.98 25.82
CA ASP A 123 -10.20 -5.75 25.77
C ASP A 123 -9.68 -5.39 24.37
N ALA A 124 -9.91 -6.24 23.37
CA ALA A 124 -9.64 -5.97 21.97
C ALA A 124 -10.76 -5.12 21.35
N ALA A 125 -10.74 -3.82 21.60
CA ALA A 125 -11.75 -2.89 21.08
C ALA A 125 -11.64 -2.76 19.54
N PRO A 126 -12.77 -2.75 18.80
CA PRO A 126 -12.73 -2.59 17.35
C PRO A 126 -12.12 -1.25 16.91
N LEU A 127 -11.07 -1.28 16.07
CA LEU A 127 -10.49 -0.09 15.47
C LEU A 127 -11.41 0.45 14.37
N GLN A 128 -11.52 1.77 14.28
CA GLN A 128 -12.39 2.44 13.33
C GLN A 128 -11.59 3.08 12.20
N PHE A 129 -12.09 3.01 10.98
CA PHE A 129 -11.50 3.70 9.84
C PHE A 129 -11.78 5.20 9.87
N VAL A 130 -10.81 6.00 9.44
CA VAL A 130 -11.06 7.42 9.13
C VAL A 130 -12.09 7.56 7.99
N GLU A 131 -12.85 8.66 8.00
CA GLU A 131 -13.82 8.94 6.94
C GLU A 131 -13.16 9.40 5.63
N THR A 132 -12.05 10.10 5.74
CA THR A 132 -11.27 10.62 4.61
C THR A 132 -9.78 10.37 4.83
N ILE A 133 -9.05 10.13 3.76
CA ILE A 133 -7.58 9.98 3.85
C ILE A 133 -6.98 11.33 4.29
N PRO A 134 -6.23 11.37 5.41
CA PRO A 134 -5.61 12.60 5.88
C PRO A 134 -4.65 13.20 4.84
N PRO A 135 -4.31 14.50 4.93
CA PRO A 135 -3.37 15.15 4.03
C PRO A 135 -1.99 14.49 4.02
N VAL A 136 -1.27 14.62 2.89
CA VAL A 136 0.17 14.30 2.81
C VAL A 136 0.93 15.11 3.85
N GLY A 137 1.85 14.46 4.58
CA GLY A 137 2.57 15.03 5.70
C GLY A 137 1.96 14.73 7.07
N THR A 138 0.75 14.13 7.13
CA THR A 138 0.15 13.71 8.42
C THR A 138 0.96 12.55 9.00
N GLU A 139 1.30 12.63 10.29
CA GLU A 139 2.00 11.58 11.03
C GLU A 139 1.13 10.34 11.20
N VAL A 140 1.75 9.17 11.06
CA VAL A 140 1.09 7.88 11.16
C VAL A 140 1.94 6.89 11.93
N VAL A 141 1.27 5.88 12.49
CA VAL A 141 1.87 4.77 13.23
C VAL A 141 1.44 3.47 12.56
N ALA A 142 2.38 2.65 12.14
CA ALA A 142 2.10 1.30 11.68
C ALA A 142 2.38 0.33 12.84
N ILE A 143 1.43 -0.54 13.12
CA ILE A 143 1.55 -1.57 14.15
C ILE A 143 1.37 -2.94 13.49
N GLY A 144 2.27 -3.87 13.84
CA GLY A 144 2.21 -5.23 13.32
C GLY A 144 2.99 -6.19 14.19
N SER A 145 2.96 -7.46 13.82
CA SER A 145 3.69 -8.52 14.51
C SER A 145 4.68 -9.22 13.54
N PRO A 146 5.76 -8.53 13.15
CA PRO A 146 6.71 -9.08 12.18
C PRO A 146 7.37 -10.35 12.72
N PHE A 147 7.48 -11.36 11.87
CA PHE A 147 8.13 -12.65 12.17
C PHE A 147 7.51 -13.44 13.33
N GLY A 148 6.29 -13.11 13.79
CA GLY A 148 5.67 -13.74 14.95
C GLY A 148 6.37 -13.45 16.28
N LEU A 149 7.24 -12.44 16.28
CA LEU A 149 7.85 -11.86 17.49
C LEU A 149 6.85 -10.93 18.19
N GLU A 150 7.27 -10.33 19.29
CA GLU A 150 6.48 -9.31 19.98
C GLU A 150 6.08 -8.18 18.98
N SER A 151 4.91 -7.61 19.18
CA SER A 151 4.36 -6.55 18.35
C SER A 151 5.36 -5.42 18.14
N SER A 152 5.49 -4.92 16.93
CA SER A 152 6.38 -3.83 16.57
C SER A 152 5.60 -2.60 16.15
N VAL A 153 6.16 -1.44 16.43
CA VAL A 153 5.65 -0.14 16.03
C VAL A 153 6.67 0.56 15.15
N SER A 154 6.22 1.14 14.05
CA SER A 154 7.00 2.06 13.24
C SER A 154 6.22 3.33 12.99
N THR A 155 6.92 4.45 12.80
CA THR A 155 6.31 5.76 12.61
C THR A 155 6.78 6.37 11.30
N GLY A 156 5.96 7.21 10.73
CA GLY A 156 6.23 7.94 9.51
C GLY A 156 5.14 8.95 9.22
N ILE A 157 5.01 9.31 7.95
CA ILE A 157 3.96 10.20 7.46
C ILE A 157 3.21 9.57 6.28
N ILE A 158 2.06 10.10 5.97
CA ILE A 158 1.44 9.88 4.66
C ILE A 158 2.29 10.62 3.63
N SER A 159 2.98 9.86 2.76
CA SER A 159 3.86 10.41 1.71
C SER A 159 3.15 10.62 0.39
N GLY A 160 2.01 9.97 0.17
CA GLY A 160 1.19 10.09 -1.04
C GLY A 160 -0.17 9.44 -0.88
N LYS A 161 -1.06 9.76 -1.83
CA LYS A 161 -2.43 9.23 -1.89
C LYS A 161 -2.77 8.87 -3.33
N ASP A 162 -3.89 8.16 -3.50
CA ASP A 162 -4.46 7.83 -4.81
C ASP A 162 -3.45 7.13 -5.72
N ARG A 163 -2.69 6.19 -5.14
CA ARG A 163 -1.72 5.38 -5.88
C ARG A 163 -2.35 4.05 -6.28
N ALA A 164 -1.90 3.52 -7.41
CA ALA A 164 -2.14 2.13 -7.77
C ALA A 164 -0.95 1.28 -7.29
N LEU A 165 -1.24 0.23 -6.54
CA LEU A 165 -0.24 -0.72 -6.04
C LEU A 165 -0.47 -2.08 -6.67
N ARG A 166 0.57 -2.67 -7.25
CA ARG A 166 0.50 -4.09 -7.63
C ARG A 166 0.63 -4.95 -6.38
N SER A 167 -0.44 -5.69 -6.04
CA SER A 167 -0.46 -6.59 -4.90
C SER A 167 0.48 -7.78 -5.10
N PRO A 168 0.87 -8.49 -4.02
CA PRO A 168 1.58 -9.76 -4.13
C PRO A 168 0.82 -10.81 -4.96
N SER A 169 -0.51 -10.77 -4.97
CA SER A 169 -1.38 -11.62 -5.82
C SER A 169 -1.37 -11.22 -7.29
N GLY A 170 -0.67 -10.13 -7.67
CA GLY A 170 -0.45 -9.71 -9.06
C GLY A 170 -1.50 -8.74 -9.62
N PHE A 171 -2.56 -8.45 -8.88
CA PHE A 171 -3.59 -7.48 -9.27
C PHE A 171 -3.21 -6.06 -8.82
N SER A 172 -3.79 -5.07 -9.48
CA SER A 172 -3.60 -3.66 -9.09
C SER A 172 -4.67 -3.26 -8.10
N ILE A 173 -4.24 -2.87 -6.88
CA ILE A 173 -5.10 -2.28 -5.86
C ILE A 173 -5.18 -0.78 -6.15
N PRO A 174 -6.36 -0.22 -6.43
CA PRO A 174 -6.52 1.22 -6.62
C PRO A 174 -6.53 1.98 -5.29
N ASN A 175 -6.39 3.29 -5.36
CA ASN A 175 -6.58 4.20 -4.22
C ASN A 175 -5.78 3.80 -2.97
N THR A 176 -4.49 3.48 -3.10
CA THR A 176 -3.66 3.17 -1.95
C THR A 176 -3.05 4.41 -1.31
N VAL A 177 -2.77 4.32 0.00
CA VAL A 177 -2.03 5.31 0.79
C VAL A 177 -0.56 4.92 0.77
N GLN A 178 0.31 5.86 0.45
CA GLN A 178 1.76 5.71 0.51
C GLN A 178 2.29 6.29 1.83
N THR A 179 3.21 5.60 2.49
CA THR A 179 3.87 6.05 3.73
C THR A 179 5.36 5.76 3.69
N ASP A 180 6.14 6.48 4.48
CA ASP A 180 7.54 6.19 4.79
C ASP A 180 7.72 5.50 6.15
N ALA A 181 6.61 5.21 6.86
CA ALA A 181 6.66 4.29 7.99
C ALA A 181 7.24 2.93 7.55
N GLY A 182 8.14 2.36 8.34
CA GLY A 182 8.76 1.09 8.03
C GLY A 182 7.73 -0.04 8.02
N LEU A 183 7.42 -0.56 6.83
CA LEU A 183 6.55 -1.72 6.62
C LEU A 183 7.39 -2.93 6.24
N ASP A 184 7.83 -3.68 7.23
CA ASP A 184 8.60 -4.91 7.06
C ASP A 184 7.71 -6.12 6.79
N PRO A 185 8.25 -7.23 6.24
CA PRO A 185 7.53 -8.49 6.14
C PRO A 185 6.94 -8.93 7.48
N GLY A 186 5.63 -9.15 7.51
CA GLY A 186 4.86 -9.44 8.73
C GLY A 186 3.98 -8.27 9.18
N ASN A 187 4.20 -7.04 8.72
CA ASN A 187 3.29 -5.93 8.95
C ASN A 187 2.07 -5.95 8.00
N SER A 188 2.12 -6.74 6.91
CA SER A 188 0.97 -6.93 6.00
C SER A 188 -0.28 -7.31 6.77
N GLY A 189 -1.38 -6.62 6.51
CA GLY A 189 -2.68 -6.79 7.16
C GLY A 189 -2.83 -6.01 8.46
N GLY A 190 -1.74 -5.49 9.03
CA GLY A 190 -1.80 -4.65 10.23
C GLY A 190 -2.31 -3.23 9.93
N PRO A 191 -2.78 -2.50 10.96
CA PRO A 191 -3.29 -1.15 10.79
C PRO A 191 -2.17 -0.13 10.60
N LEU A 192 -2.39 0.83 9.70
CA LEU A 192 -1.71 2.11 9.65
C LEU A 192 -2.63 3.12 10.33
N LEU A 193 -2.20 3.71 11.44
CA LEU A 193 -3.03 4.52 12.33
C LEU A 193 -2.65 6.00 12.26
N THR A 194 -3.61 6.87 12.45
CA THR A 194 -3.41 8.26 12.82
C THR A 194 -3.04 8.39 14.30
N LEU A 195 -2.58 9.56 14.75
CA LEU A 195 -2.20 9.76 16.15
C LEU A 195 -3.37 9.75 17.15
N ASP A 196 -4.60 9.73 16.68
CA ASP A 196 -5.82 9.51 17.47
C ASP A 196 -6.31 8.05 17.44
N GLY A 197 -5.51 7.15 16.86
CA GLY A 197 -5.77 5.70 16.84
C GLY A 197 -6.77 5.22 15.78
N ALA A 198 -7.18 6.08 14.85
CA ALA A 198 -8.05 5.68 13.75
C ALA A 198 -7.25 5.06 12.58
N VAL A 199 -7.83 4.06 11.92
CA VAL A 199 -7.19 3.35 10.81
C VAL A 199 -7.23 4.19 9.54
N THR A 200 -6.06 4.62 9.05
CA THR A 200 -5.91 5.31 7.78
C THR A 200 -5.47 4.40 6.63
N GLY A 201 -5.28 3.11 6.91
CA GLY A 201 -5.01 2.09 5.88
C GLY A 201 -4.70 0.73 6.48
N ILE A 202 -4.75 -0.29 5.62
CA ILE A 202 -4.35 -1.66 5.94
C ILE A 202 -3.01 -1.89 5.26
N SER A 203 -1.95 -2.10 6.05
CA SER A 203 -0.57 -2.18 5.57
C SER A 203 -0.39 -3.31 4.57
N VAL A 204 0.25 -3.02 3.44
CA VAL A 204 0.77 -4.01 2.50
C VAL A 204 2.29 -3.88 2.55
N ALA A 205 3.00 -4.94 2.93
CA ALA A 205 4.45 -4.89 3.07
C ALA A 205 5.10 -4.43 1.76
N GLY A 206 5.95 -3.41 1.86
CA GLY A 206 6.54 -2.75 0.70
C GLY A 206 7.59 -3.63 0.00
N ALA A 207 7.73 -3.44 -1.30
CA ALA A 207 8.74 -4.08 -2.14
C ALA A 207 10.09 -3.34 -2.06
N GLY A 208 10.53 -2.86 -0.87
CA GLY A 208 11.81 -2.14 -0.77
C GLY A 208 11.90 -1.19 0.41
N THR A 209 13.05 -0.62 0.59
CA THR A 209 13.60 -0.11 1.86
C THR A 209 13.07 1.24 2.37
N SER A 210 12.15 1.93 1.71
CA SER A 210 11.75 3.28 2.14
C SER A 210 10.35 3.72 1.70
N VAL A 211 9.57 2.85 1.08
CA VAL A 211 8.23 3.19 0.61
C VAL A 211 7.28 2.06 0.99
N GLY A 212 6.38 2.35 1.92
CA GLY A 212 5.28 1.47 2.30
C GLY A 212 3.99 1.88 1.60
N PHE A 213 3.08 0.93 1.46
CA PHE A 213 1.74 1.16 0.96
C PHE A 213 0.71 0.53 1.88
N ALA A 214 -0.48 1.11 1.89
CA ALA A 214 -1.63 0.56 2.60
C ALA A 214 -2.88 0.64 1.72
N VAL A 215 -3.75 -0.36 1.79
CA VAL A 215 -5.10 -0.29 1.23
C VAL A 215 -5.83 0.86 1.90
N SER A 216 -6.45 1.74 1.12
CA SER A 216 -7.05 2.94 1.69
C SER A 216 -8.27 2.64 2.57
N PRO A 217 -8.56 3.51 3.55
CA PRO A 217 -9.76 3.39 4.36
C PRO A 217 -11.04 3.51 3.54
N LEU A 218 -11.00 4.27 2.42
CA LEU A 218 -12.16 4.44 1.54
C LEU A 218 -12.51 3.14 0.83
N LEU A 219 -11.50 2.44 0.28
CA LEU A 219 -11.68 1.15 -0.38
C LEU A 219 -12.10 0.09 0.65
N ALA A 220 -11.45 0.04 1.82
CA ALA A 220 -11.79 -0.91 2.87
C ALA A 220 -13.24 -0.74 3.36
N ARG A 221 -13.69 0.48 3.61
CA ARG A 221 -15.08 0.79 4.02
C ARG A 221 -16.13 0.45 2.97
N ARG A 222 -15.74 0.37 1.70
CA ARG A 222 -16.63 -0.03 0.61
C ARG A 222 -16.70 -1.55 0.47
N VAL A 223 -15.58 -2.23 0.62
CA VAL A 223 -15.46 -3.68 0.35
C VAL A 223 -15.82 -4.53 1.57
N LEU A 224 -15.30 -4.19 2.76
CA LEU A 224 -15.45 -5.03 3.96
C LEU A 224 -16.90 -5.32 4.36
N PRO A 225 -17.86 -4.37 4.35
CA PRO A 225 -19.23 -4.67 4.71
C PRO A 225 -19.87 -5.74 3.82
N GLU A 226 -19.65 -5.68 2.51
CA GLU A 226 -20.19 -6.68 1.58
C GLU A 226 -19.50 -8.04 1.77
N LEU A 227 -18.18 -8.08 2.02
CA LEU A 227 -17.48 -9.32 2.35
C LEU A 227 -18.06 -9.99 3.60
N ILE A 228 -18.42 -9.20 4.62
CA ILE A 228 -19.00 -9.68 5.86
C ILE A 228 -20.42 -10.20 5.65
N GLU A 229 -21.23 -9.48 4.88
CA GLU A 229 -22.66 -9.78 4.71
C GLU A 229 -22.93 -10.87 3.67
N THR A 230 -22.21 -10.83 2.54
CA THR A 230 -22.49 -11.68 1.37
C THR A 230 -21.41 -12.69 1.04
N GLY A 231 -20.20 -12.53 1.62
CA GLY A 231 -19.05 -13.37 1.33
C GLY A 231 -18.26 -12.98 0.06
N SER A 232 -18.67 -11.94 -0.66
CA SER A 232 -18.01 -11.47 -1.88
C SER A 232 -18.28 -9.99 -2.13
N TYR A 233 -17.42 -9.35 -2.94
CA TYR A 233 -17.62 -7.99 -3.43
C TYR A 233 -17.52 -7.96 -4.95
N GLU A 234 -18.52 -7.38 -5.62
CA GLU A 234 -18.52 -7.22 -7.06
C GLU A 234 -17.79 -5.93 -7.47
N HIS A 235 -16.60 -6.08 -8.07
CA HIS A 235 -15.82 -4.94 -8.52
C HIS A 235 -16.34 -4.36 -9.84
N PRO A 236 -16.45 -3.02 -9.97
CA PRO A 236 -16.79 -2.36 -11.22
C PRO A 236 -15.69 -2.59 -12.27
N PHE A 237 -16.12 -2.81 -13.51
CA PHE A 237 -15.24 -3.18 -14.62
C PHE A 237 -15.62 -2.50 -15.93
N LEU A 238 -14.65 -1.86 -16.57
CA LEU A 238 -14.85 -1.26 -17.91
C LEU A 238 -14.68 -2.26 -19.05
N GLY A 239 -14.08 -3.42 -18.80
CA GLY A 239 -13.85 -4.40 -19.85
C GLY A 239 -12.82 -3.96 -20.89
N ILE A 240 -11.77 -3.27 -20.49
CA ILE A 240 -10.73 -2.77 -21.40
C ILE A 240 -9.32 -3.15 -20.92
N SER A 241 -8.43 -3.33 -21.86
CA SER A 241 -6.99 -3.23 -21.67
C SER A 241 -6.54 -1.81 -22.01
N LEU A 242 -5.63 -1.24 -21.25
CA LEU A 242 -5.25 0.17 -21.37
C LEU A 242 -3.74 0.38 -21.18
N ARG A 243 -3.27 1.55 -21.62
CA ARG A 243 -1.95 2.07 -21.24
C ARG A 243 -2.08 3.51 -20.74
N PRO A 244 -1.30 3.89 -19.69
CA PRO A 244 -1.25 5.28 -19.26
C PRO A 244 -0.72 6.17 -20.37
N GLY A 245 -1.26 7.39 -20.48
CA GLY A 245 -0.78 8.42 -21.39
C GLY A 245 0.70 8.75 -21.17
N GLY A 246 1.27 9.46 -22.10
CA GLY A 246 2.65 9.89 -22.05
C GLY A 246 3.07 10.54 -23.36
N PRO A 247 4.26 11.20 -23.42
CA PRO A 247 4.68 11.95 -24.60
C PRO A 247 4.72 11.12 -25.90
N ALA A 248 5.11 9.85 -25.82
CA ALA A 248 5.16 8.96 -26.99
C ALA A 248 3.75 8.62 -27.50
N ILE A 249 2.80 8.34 -26.60
CA ILE A 249 1.40 8.07 -26.96
C ILE A 249 0.75 9.35 -27.49
N ALA A 250 0.98 10.50 -26.84
CA ALA A 250 0.45 11.78 -27.25
C ALA A 250 0.92 12.14 -28.67
N GLY A 251 2.22 12.02 -28.93
CA GLY A 251 2.78 12.29 -30.26
C GLY A 251 2.31 11.34 -31.36
N ALA A 252 2.08 10.06 -31.03
CA ALA A 252 1.60 9.05 -31.98
C ALA A 252 0.10 9.18 -32.31
N ASN A 253 -0.68 9.83 -31.43
CA ASN A 253 -2.13 9.99 -31.54
C ASN A 253 -2.58 11.46 -31.74
N ASP A 254 -1.64 12.35 -32.07
CA ASP A 254 -1.88 13.79 -32.29
C ASP A 254 -2.64 14.47 -31.13
N LEU A 255 -2.29 14.09 -29.87
CA LEU A 255 -2.92 14.64 -28.67
C LEU A 255 -2.19 15.93 -28.25
N GLU A 256 -2.94 16.94 -27.84
CA GLU A 256 -2.39 18.19 -27.27
C GLU A 256 -1.75 17.98 -25.91
N ASP A 257 -2.20 16.96 -25.14
CA ASP A 257 -1.76 16.65 -23.78
C ASP A 257 -1.38 15.17 -23.67
N ALA A 258 -0.37 14.89 -22.87
CA ALA A 258 0.12 13.54 -22.59
C ALA A 258 -0.66 12.83 -21.45
N ARG A 259 -1.73 13.43 -20.94
CA ARG A 259 -2.58 12.89 -19.87
C ARG A 259 -3.66 11.97 -20.43
N GLY A 260 -4.26 11.19 -19.53
CA GLY A 260 -5.31 10.23 -19.85
C GLY A 260 -4.80 8.80 -19.95
N VAL A 261 -5.68 7.91 -20.34
CA VAL A 261 -5.38 6.50 -20.58
C VAL A 261 -5.89 6.11 -21.96
N ILE A 262 -5.04 5.48 -22.79
CA ILE A 262 -5.47 4.98 -24.09
C ILE A 262 -6.02 3.57 -23.97
N VAL A 263 -7.18 3.33 -24.57
CA VAL A 263 -7.79 2.01 -24.71
C VAL A 263 -7.00 1.23 -25.76
N VAL A 264 -6.37 0.13 -25.35
CA VAL A 264 -5.63 -0.76 -26.25
C VAL A 264 -6.58 -1.78 -26.86
N GLU A 265 -7.40 -2.39 -26.03
CA GLU A 265 -8.31 -3.45 -26.45
C GLU A 265 -9.62 -3.39 -25.63
N VAL A 266 -10.74 -3.68 -26.26
CA VAL A 266 -12.01 -3.96 -25.62
C VAL A 266 -12.11 -5.46 -25.41
N LEU A 267 -12.23 -5.89 -24.16
CA LEU A 267 -12.19 -7.30 -23.77
C LEU A 267 -13.55 -7.97 -23.95
N GLU A 268 -13.57 -9.21 -24.39
CA GLU A 268 -14.80 -10.01 -24.51
C GLU A 268 -15.54 -10.20 -23.17
N ALA A 269 -14.78 -10.22 -22.07
CA ALA A 269 -15.34 -10.29 -20.72
C ALA A 269 -15.91 -8.94 -20.21
N GLY A 270 -15.88 -7.89 -21.04
CA GLY A 270 -16.45 -6.59 -20.72
C GLY A 270 -17.97 -6.55 -20.88
N PRO A 271 -18.59 -5.38 -20.57
CA PRO A 271 -20.03 -5.19 -20.80
C PRO A 271 -20.43 -5.33 -22.28
N ASP A 272 -21.58 -5.95 -22.55
CA ASP A 272 -22.05 -6.29 -23.92
C ASP A 272 -22.25 -5.08 -24.84
N ASP A 273 -22.65 -3.92 -24.29
CA ASP A 273 -22.93 -2.71 -25.06
C ASP A 273 -21.82 -1.65 -24.94
N GLN A 274 -20.56 -2.10 -24.88
CA GLN A 274 -19.37 -1.26 -24.78
C GLN A 274 -19.29 -0.25 -25.95
N THR A 275 -19.11 1.02 -25.59
CA THR A 275 -19.03 2.14 -26.51
C THR A 275 -17.60 2.66 -26.73
N LEU A 276 -16.65 2.17 -25.94
CA LEU A 276 -15.23 2.48 -26.08
C LEU A 276 -14.63 1.78 -27.30
N ARG A 277 -13.64 2.41 -27.91
CA ARG A 277 -12.90 1.89 -29.07
C ARG A 277 -11.47 1.54 -28.67
N GLY A 278 -11.06 0.32 -28.97
CA GLY A 278 -9.67 -0.12 -28.85
C GLY A 278 -8.78 0.48 -29.92
N SER A 279 -7.46 0.37 -29.73
CA SER A 279 -6.47 0.77 -30.72
C SER A 279 -6.53 -0.11 -31.96
N ASP A 280 -6.44 0.49 -33.16
CA ASP A 280 -6.51 -0.21 -34.42
C ASP A 280 -5.11 -0.66 -34.90
N ASP A 281 -4.05 0.01 -34.44
CA ASP A 281 -2.68 -0.19 -34.91
C ASP A 281 -1.65 0.11 -33.82
N GLU A 282 -0.41 -0.20 -34.09
CA GLU A 282 0.74 0.13 -33.24
C GLU A 282 1.81 0.83 -34.08
N THR A 283 2.48 1.81 -33.51
CA THR A 283 3.64 2.45 -34.13
C THR A 283 4.84 2.42 -33.19
N THR A 284 6.03 2.71 -33.75
CA THR A 284 7.25 2.76 -32.93
C THR A 284 7.73 4.21 -32.80
N VAL A 285 7.76 4.69 -31.54
CA VAL A 285 8.30 6.01 -31.19
C VAL A 285 9.49 5.80 -30.25
N ASP A 286 10.66 6.30 -30.63
CA ASP A 286 11.92 6.17 -29.85
C ASP A 286 12.24 4.72 -29.44
N GLY A 287 11.99 3.74 -30.33
CA GLY A 287 12.21 2.32 -30.09
C GLY A 287 11.18 1.65 -29.17
N ARG A 288 10.08 2.33 -28.80
CA ARG A 288 8.97 1.79 -28.02
C ARG A 288 7.75 1.63 -28.90
N VAL A 289 7.11 0.47 -28.81
CA VAL A 289 5.82 0.22 -29.45
C VAL A 289 4.72 0.92 -28.66
N VAL A 290 3.94 1.76 -29.33
CA VAL A 290 2.82 2.52 -28.75
C VAL A 290 1.54 2.27 -29.54
N PRO A 291 0.38 2.14 -28.86
CA PRO A 291 -0.93 1.96 -29.51
C PRO A 291 -1.39 3.24 -30.18
N VAL A 292 -2.14 3.09 -31.29
CA VAL A 292 -2.67 4.20 -32.10
C VAL A 292 -4.14 3.95 -32.43
N GLY A 293 -4.95 5.02 -32.47
CA GLY A 293 -6.34 5.00 -32.94
C GLY A 293 -7.39 4.62 -31.88
N GLY A 294 -6.96 4.18 -30.69
CA GLY A 294 -7.89 3.92 -29.58
C GLY A 294 -8.41 5.19 -28.93
N ASP A 295 -9.51 5.07 -28.19
CA ASP A 295 -10.00 6.15 -27.36
C ASP A 295 -9.00 6.50 -26.27
N VAL A 296 -8.80 7.79 -26.02
CA VAL A 296 -8.06 8.26 -24.86
C VAL A 296 -9.06 8.81 -23.85
N ILE A 297 -9.25 8.08 -22.74
CA ILE A 297 -10.17 8.50 -21.66
C ILE A 297 -9.48 9.61 -20.87
N VAL A 298 -10.12 10.78 -20.79
CA VAL A 298 -9.62 11.98 -20.09
C VAL A 298 -10.55 12.41 -18.96
N GLU A 299 -11.78 11.88 -18.91
CA GLU A 299 -12.74 12.10 -17.84
C GLU A 299 -13.67 10.89 -17.70
N LEU A 300 -14.04 10.53 -16.47
CA LEU A 300 -15.01 9.48 -16.16
C LEU A 300 -15.82 9.88 -14.93
N ALA A 301 -17.15 9.79 -15.03
CA ALA A 301 -18.08 10.15 -13.94
C ALA A 301 -17.81 11.55 -13.33
N GLY A 302 -17.39 12.51 -14.15
CA GLY A 302 -17.07 13.88 -13.72
C GLY A 302 -15.67 14.06 -13.11
N ASN A 303 -14.87 12.99 -13.03
CA ASN A 303 -13.49 13.04 -12.53
C ASN A 303 -12.48 13.11 -13.68
N GLU A 304 -11.52 14.02 -13.60
CA GLU A 304 -10.41 14.10 -14.55
C GLU A 304 -9.52 12.85 -14.46
N ILE A 305 -9.28 12.19 -15.58
CA ILE A 305 -8.41 11.01 -15.69
C ILE A 305 -7.09 11.43 -16.32
N ARG A 306 -6.02 11.49 -15.51
CA ARG A 306 -4.65 11.81 -15.93
C ARG A 306 -3.79 10.58 -16.05
N SER A 307 -4.18 9.50 -15.33
CA SER A 307 -3.43 8.26 -15.20
C SER A 307 -4.35 7.06 -15.02
N ASP A 308 -3.77 5.86 -15.10
CA ASP A 308 -4.44 4.61 -14.74
C ASP A 308 -4.82 4.53 -13.25
N ALA A 309 -4.08 5.20 -12.38
CA ALA A 309 -4.42 5.30 -10.96
C ALA A 309 -5.70 6.12 -10.74
N ASP A 310 -5.86 7.26 -11.46
CA ASP A 310 -7.09 8.06 -11.39
C ASP A 310 -8.30 7.27 -11.89
N LEU A 311 -8.13 6.55 -13.02
CA LEU A 311 -9.19 5.70 -13.55
C LEU A 311 -9.57 4.59 -12.58
N GLY A 312 -8.58 3.90 -12.02
CA GLY A 312 -8.80 2.84 -11.04
C GLY A 312 -9.48 3.35 -9.77
N THR A 313 -9.08 4.51 -9.27
CA THR A 313 -9.71 5.17 -8.11
C THR A 313 -11.16 5.55 -8.39
N THR A 314 -11.43 6.18 -9.54
CA THR A 314 -12.80 6.57 -9.94
C THR A 314 -13.70 5.34 -10.07
N LEU A 315 -13.23 4.29 -10.74
CA LEU A 315 -13.98 3.03 -10.82
C LEU A 315 -14.27 2.47 -9.42
N ALA A 316 -13.23 2.32 -8.60
CA ALA A 316 -13.36 1.64 -7.32
C ALA A 316 -14.19 2.40 -6.28
N LEU A 317 -14.25 3.73 -6.33
CA LEU A 317 -14.89 4.53 -5.30
C LEU A 317 -16.22 5.19 -5.73
N GLU A 318 -16.39 5.48 -7.03
CA GLU A 318 -17.52 6.28 -7.51
C GLU A 318 -18.55 5.46 -8.28
N LEU A 319 -18.18 4.27 -8.75
CA LEU A 319 -19.02 3.47 -9.65
C LEU A 319 -19.33 2.09 -9.07
N SER A 320 -20.41 1.50 -9.55
CA SER A 320 -20.84 0.14 -9.21
C SER A 320 -21.17 -0.66 -10.48
N PRO A 321 -21.10 -1.98 -10.44
CA PRO A 321 -21.60 -2.81 -11.54
C PRO A 321 -23.06 -2.48 -11.87
N GLY A 322 -23.38 -2.41 -13.17
CA GLY A 322 -24.69 -2.01 -13.68
C GLY A 322 -24.86 -0.51 -13.93
N ASP A 323 -23.95 0.33 -13.46
CA ASP A 323 -23.97 1.77 -13.74
C ASP A 323 -23.72 2.06 -15.23
N ARG A 324 -24.16 3.23 -15.64
CA ARG A 324 -23.82 3.85 -16.93
C ARG A 324 -23.18 5.20 -16.65
N ALA A 325 -21.87 5.30 -16.84
CA ALA A 325 -21.10 6.49 -16.52
C ALA A 325 -20.87 7.38 -17.76
N ALA A 326 -20.96 8.68 -17.57
CA ALA A 326 -20.48 9.63 -18.57
C ALA A 326 -18.96 9.60 -18.63
N ALA A 327 -18.42 9.53 -19.84
CA ALA A 327 -16.99 9.60 -20.08
C ALA A 327 -16.68 10.61 -21.19
N THR A 328 -15.60 11.38 -21.03
CA THR A 328 -15.03 12.18 -22.11
C THR A 328 -13.82 11.45 -22.65
N VAL A 329 -13.85 11.17 -23.94
CA VAL A 329 -12.74 10.54 -24.66
C VAL A 329 -12.21 11.48 -25.76
N ILE A 330 -10.93 11.30 -26.12
CA ILE A 330 -10.39 11.85 -27.37
C ILE A 330 -10.36 10.70 -28.38
N ARG A 331 -11.11 10.85 -29.46
CA ARG A 331 -11.24 9.90 -30.56
C ARG A 331 -10.98 10.63 -31.88
N ASP A 332 -10.03 10.16 -32.68
CA ASP A 332 -9.65 10.78 -33.95
C ASP A 332 -9.27 12.28 -33.80
N GLY A 333 -8.58 12.64 -32.69
CA GLY A 333 -8.20 14.02 -32.34
C GLY A 333 -9.32 14.90 -31.80
N GLU A 334 -10.56 14.43 -31.71
CA GLU A 334 -11.71 15.18 -31.23
C GLU A 334 -12.18 14.73 -29.84
N ARG A 335 -12.52 15.66 -28.98
CA ARG A 335 -13.19 15.37 -27.70
C ARG A 335 -14.64 14.97 -27.95
N ARG A 336 -15.04 13.83 -27.36
CA ARG A 336 -16.40 13.30 -27.45
C ARG A 336 -16.90 12.87 -26.10
N GLU A 337 -18.11 13.24 -25.75
CA GLU A 337 -18.83 12.70 -24.62
C GLU A 337 -19.54 11.42 -25.04
N ILE A 338 -19.33 10.35 -24.28
CA ILE A 338 -19.97 9.05 -24.47
C ILE A 338 -20.51 8.55 -23.14
N THR A 339 -21.39 7.58 -23.19
CA THR A 339 -21.84 6.84 -22.00
C THR A 339 -21.26 5.45 -22.06
N VAL A 340 -20.56 5.05 -21.00
CA VAL A 340 -19.92 3.72 -20.89
C VAL A 340 -20.66 2.86 -19.86
N PRO A 341 -20.97 1.62 -20.18
CA PRO A 341 -21.51 0.67 -19.20
C PRO A 341 -20.41 0.18 -18.26
N ILE A 342 -20.80 -0.09 -17.03
CA ILE A 342 -19.93 -0.66 -16.00
C ILE A 342 -20.39 -2.08 -15.71
N GLY A 343 -19.54 -3.05 -16.02
CA GLY A 343 -19.80 -4.48 -15.77
C GLY A 343 -19.25 -4.93 -14.42
N VAL A 344 -19.39 -6.22 -14.16
CA VAL A 344 -18.74 -6.93 -13.05
C VAL A 344 -17.38 -7.42 -13.52
N ARG A 345 -16.35 -7.20 -12.72
CA ARG A 345 -15.01 -7.73 -12.98
C ARG A 345 -15.02 -9.26 -12.88
N PRO A 346 -14.57 -10.00 -13.90
CA PRO A 346 -14.50 -11.46 -13.86
C PRO A 346 -13.67 -11.97 -12.70
N ALA A 347 -13.98 -13.16 -12.19
CA ALA A 347 -13.15 -13.80 -11.19
C ALA A 347 -11.74 -14.12 -11.74
N PRO A 348 -10.71 -14.21 -10.88
CA PRO A 348 -9.36 -14.57 -11.33
C PRO A 348 -9.32 -15.89 -12.07
N GLY A 349 -8.87 -15.87 -13.34
CA GLY A 349 -8.72 -17.08 -14.16
C GLY A 349 -9.93 -17.42 -15.06
N GLU A 350 -10.97 -16.60 -15.05
CA GLU A 350 -12.09 -16.64 -16.01
C GLU A 350 -11.83 -15.80 -17.24
#